data_4868f5bd8adbf81220b568ad3ca5deb2
#
_entry.id   4868f5bd8adbf81220b568ad3ca5deb2
#
_cell.length_a   1.000
_cell.length_b   1.000
_cell.length_c   1.000
_cell.angle_alpha   90.00
_cell.angle_beta   90.00
_cell.angle_gamma   90.00
#
_symmetry.space_group_name_H-M   'P 1'
#
loop_
_entity.id
_entity.type
_entity.pdbx_description
1 polymer ?
#
loop_
_entity_poly.entity_id
_entity_poly.type
_entity_poly.pdbx_seq_one_letter_code
_entity_poly.pdbx_strand_id
1 'polypeptide(L)'
;MQEIVDDYPEDLSGKSARTPAASCLFDINPDPVYLPKKQADVFHRTVAKLLWASLRARPDILLAISFLTSRVKRPDEDDWGKLTRLVVYIKATINLRLRLSSDGMGVSKWWIDASFATRDQMKSQTGGNMSMGGGAVLQFQELADRR
;
A
#
# COMPACT_ATOMS: atom_id res chain seq x y z
N MET A 1 -8.86 -10.49 3.47
CA MET A 1 -7.72 -10.60 2.51
C MET A 1 -8.02 -11.63 1.44
N GLN A 2 -8.49 -12.83 1.83
CA GLN A 2 -8.82 -13.87 0.84
C GLN A 2 -9.84 -13.37 -0.19
N GLU A 3 -10.94 -12.78 0.24
CA GLU A 3 -11.94 -12.18 -0.64
C GLU A 3 -11.36 -11.23 -1.70
N ILE A 4 -10.36 -10.40 -1.32
CA ILE A 4 -9.73 -9.47 -2.26
C ILE A 4 -8.93 -10.21 -3.34
N VAL A 5 -8.28 -11.32 -2.97
CA VAL A 5 -7.52 -12.15 -3.91
C VAL A 5 -8.47 -12.91 -4.84
N ASP A 6 -9.57 -13.43 -4.30
CA ASP A 6 -10.54 -14.23 -5.06
C ASP A 6 -11.37 -13.37 -6.02
N ASP A 7 -11.69 -12.12 -5.62
CA ASP A 7 -12.42 -11.15 -6.44
C ASP A 7 -11.55 -10.46 -7.51
N TYR A 8 -10.22 -10.68 -7.49
CA TYR A 8 -9.33 -10.00 -8.42
C TYR A 8 -9.45 -10.59 -9.83
N PRO A 9 -9.67 -9.77 -10.88
CA PRO A 9 -10.09 -10.26 -12.19
C PRO A 9 -8.98 -10.92 -13.02
N GLU A 10 -7.73 -10.86 -12.58
CA GLU A 10 -6.62 -11.49 -13.29
C GLU A 10 -6.29 -12.88 -12.76
N ASP A 11 -5.84 -13.74 -13.68
CA ASP A 11 -5.22 -15.00 -13.27
C ASP A 11 -3.87 -14.74 -12.59
N LEU A 12 -3.82 -15.11 -11.33
CA LEU A 12 -2.64 -15.01 -10.47
C LEU A 12 -1.84 -16.31 -10.40
N SER A 13 -2.18 -17.31 -11.22
CA SER A 13 -1.50 -18.60 -11.27
C SER A 13 -0.07 -18.42 -11.81
N GLY A 14 0.90 -19.08 -11.21
CA GLY A 14 2.31 -19.00 -11.63
C GLY A 14 3.00 -17.66 -11.36
N LYS A 15 2.27 -16.62 -10.95
CA LYS A 15 2.87 -15.33 -10.56
C LYS A 15 3.41 -15.41 -9.14
N SER A 16 4.58 -14.81 -8.90
CA SER A 16 5.23 -14.74 -7.58
C SER A 16 5.78 -13.34 -7.32
N ALA A 17 5.57 -12.86 -6.10
CA ALA A 17 6.15 -11.60 -5.63
C ALA A 17 6.65 -11.76 -4.19
N ARG A 18 7.94 -11.48 -3.96
CA ARG A 18 8.56 -11.56 -2.63
C ARG A 18 8.35 -10.29 -1.81
N THR A 19 8.07 -9.17 -2.48
CA THR A 19 7.87 -7.85 -1.88
C THR A 19 6.61 -7.21 -2.42
N PRO A 20 5.91 -6.38 -1.62
CA PRO A 20 4.66 -5.73 -2.04
C PRO A 20 4.86 -4.73 -3.18
N ALA A 21 6.07 -4.23 -3.35
CA ALA A 21 6.44 -3.29 -4.40
C ALA A 21 7.77 -3.65 -5.05
N ALA A 22 7.97 -3.21 -6.29
CA ALA A 22 9.26 -3.20 -6.96
C ALA A 22 9.97 -1.86 -6.70
N SER A 23 11.26 -1.75 -7.10
CA SER A 23 12.03 -0.51 -7.00
C SER A 23 11.42 0.65 -7.79
N CYS A 24 10.69 0.35 -8.86
CA CYS A 24 9.98 1.30 -9.71
C CYS A 24 8.57 1.69 -9.18
N LEU A 25 8.27 1.47 -7.91
CA LEU A 25 6.95 1.78 -7.35
C LEU A 25 6.52 3.22 -7.65
N PHE A 26 7.42 4.16 -7.50
CA PHE A 26 7.15 5.59 -7.61
C PHE A 26 7.31 6.16 -9.02
N ASP A 27 7.77 5.35 -9.96
CA ASP A 27 7.91 5.77 -11.34
C ASP A 27 6.53 5.99 -11.96
N ILE A 28 6.35 7.11 -12.64
CA ILE A 28 5.13 7.47 -13.35
C ILE A 28 5.45 7.49 -14.84
N ASN A 29 4.66 6.76 -15.63
CA ASN A 29 4.82 6.73 -17.07
C ASN A 29 4.47 8.13 -17.66
N PRO A 30 5.38 8.78 -18.43
CA PRO A 30 5.09 10.05 -19.07
C PRO A 30 4.03 9.95 -20.17
N ASP A 31 3.90 8.78 -20.82
CA ASP A 31 2.90 8.48 -21.85
C ASP A 31 1.91 7.39 -21.39
N PRO A 32 1.04 7.70 -20.41
CA PRO A 32 0.22 6.69 -19.77
C PRO A 32 -0.94 6.22 -20.67
N VAL A 33 -1.10 4.91 -20.78
CA VAL A 33 -2.31 4.28 -21.31
C VAL A 33 -3.31 4.11 -20.16
N TYR A 34 -4.35 4.94 -20.13
CA TYR A 34 -5.31 4.92 -19.03
C TYR A 34 -6.24 3.72 -19.09
N LEU A 35 -6.61 3.22 -17.92
CA LEU A 35 -7.52 2.09 -17.80
C LEU A 35 -8.94 2.45 -18.29
N PRO A 36 -9.63 1.52 -18.97
CA PRO A 36 -11.03 1.66 -19.26
C PRO A 36 -11.86 1.73 -17.98
N LYS A 37 -13.00 2.42 -18.00
CA LYS A 37 -13.82 2.71 -16.81
C LYS A 37 -14.09 1.49 -15.93
N LYS A 38 -14.47 0.36 -16.50
CA LYS A 38 -14.74 -0.87 -15.72
C LYS A 38 -13.52 -1.33 -14.92
N GLN A 39 -12.33 -1.28 -15.52
CA GLN A 39 -11.08 -1.68 -14.86
C GLN A 39 -10.63 -0.64 -13.83
N ALA A 40 -10.82 0.65 -14.12
CA ALA A 40 -10.57 1.72 -13.16
C ALA A 40 -11.46 1.62 -11.91
N ASP A 41 -12.74 1.21 -12.08
CA ASP A 41 -13.65 0.97 -10.95
C ASP A 41 -13.20 -0.23 -10.09
N VAL A 42 -12.69 -1.29 -10.72
CA VAL A 42 -12.08 -2.42 -9.98
C VAL A 42 -10.83 -1.97 -9.26
N PHE A 43 -9.95 -1.23 -9.92
CA PHE A 43 -8.74 -0.66 -9.32
C PHE A 43 -9.08 0.14 -8.05
N HIS A 44 -10.01 1.09 -8.15
CA HIS A 44 -10.43 1.93 -7.04
C HIS A 44 -10.96 1.10 -5.85
N ARG A 45 -11.87 0.15 -6.10
CA ARG A 45 -12.43 -0.71 -5.04
C ARG A 45 -11.37 -1.56 -4.37
N THR A 46 -10.48 -2.16 -5.14
CA THR A 46 -9.39 -3.00 -4.61
C THR A 46 -8.42 -2.18 -3.77
N VAL A 47 -8.01 -1.00 -4.26
CA VAL A 47 -7.15 -0.07 -3.51
C VAL A 47 -7.79 0.36 -2.20
N ALA A 48 -9.08 0.69 -2.20
CA ALA A 48 -9.80 1.09 -0.98
C ALA A 48 -9.86 -0.05 0.06
N LYS A 49 -10.19 -1.29 -0.37
CA LYS A 49 -10.17 -2.47 0.50
C LYS A 49 -8.77 -2.71 1.10
N LEU A 50 -7.72 -2.60 0.27
CA LEU A 50 -6.34 -2.81 0.70
C LEU A 50 -5.81 -1.70 1.61
N LEU A 51 -6.21 -0.45 1.39
CA LEU A 51 -5.87 0.66 2.29
C LEU A 51 -6.43 0.40 3.70
N TRP A 52 -7.68 0.00 3.79
CA TRP A 52 -8.28 -0.35 5.08
C TRP A 52 -7.52 -1.49 5.77
N ALA A 53 -7.15 -2.54 5.02
CA ALA A 53 -6.42 -3.68 5.55
C ALA A 53 -5.00 -3.33 5.98
N SER A 54 -4.31 -2.44 5.25
CA SER A 54 -2.94 -2.01 5.55
C SER A 54 -2.85 -1.31 6.91
N LEU A 55 -3.82 -0.47 7.22
CA LEU A 55 -3.87 0.29 8.47
C LEU A 55 -4.20 -0.56 9.71
N ARG A 56 -4.74 -1.78 9.53
CA ARG A 56 -5.24 -2.62 10.64
C ARG A 56 -4.51 -3.92 10.85
N ALA A 57 -4.07 -4.56 9.77
CA ALA A 57 -3.55 -5.93 9.84
C ALA A 57 -2.31 -6.17 9.01
N ARG A 58 -2.05 -5.36 7.99
CA ARG A 58 -0.99 -5.57 7.00
C ARG A 58 -0.17 -4.29 6.77
N PRO A 59 0.57 -3.82 7.78
CA PRO A 59 1.44 -2.64 7.66
C PRO A 59 2.51 -2.77 6.57
N ASP A 60 2.90 -3.97 6.25
CA ASP A 60 3.88 -4.32 5.23
C ASP A 60 3.49 -3.85 3.82
N ILE A 61 2.19 -3.67 3.55
CA ILE A 61 1.71 -3.16 2.26
C ILE A 61 1.42 -1.66 2.26
N LEU A 62 1.55 -0.97 3.39
CA LEU A 62 1.12 0.43 3.54
C LEU A 62 1.79 1.37 2.53
N LEU A 63 3.10 1.21 2.30
CA LEU A 63 3.84 2.05 1.36
C LEU A 63 3.30 1.92 -0.08
N ALA A 64 3.13 0.67 -0.54
CA ALA A 64 2.65 0.40 -1.88
C ALA A 64 1.23 0.93 -2.08
N ILE A 65 0.34 0.66 -1.11
CA ILE A 65 -1.05 1.07 -1.22
C ILE A 65 -1.24 2.59 -1.10
N SER A 66 -0.42 3.26 -0.29
CA SER A 66 -0.42 4.71 -0.19
C SER A 66 -0.09 5.38 -1.53
N PHE A 67 0.90 4.84 -2.26
CA PHE A 67 1.17 5.31 -3.62
C PHE A 67 -0.01 5.09 -4.55
N LEU A 68 -0.56 3.87 -4.60
CA LEU A 68 -1.68 3.52 -5.48
C LEU A 68 -2.96 4.33 -5.16
N THR A 69 -3.15 4.72 -3.90
CA THR A 69 -4.25 5.62 -3.51
C THR A 69 -4.16 6.98 -4.20
N SER A 70 -2.97 7.50 -4.43
CA SER A 70 -2.78 8.76 -5.16
C SER A 70 -3.16 8.66 -6.64
N ARG A 71 -3.23 7.44 -7.18
CA ARG A 71 -3.50 7.14 -8.60
C ARG A 71 -4.97 6.85 -8.93
N VAL A 72 -5.83 6.67 -7.93
CA VAL A 72 -7.22 6.19 -8.10
C VAL A 72 -8.11 7.06 -9.00
N LYS A 73 -7.80 8.36 -9.14
CA LYS A 73 -8.59 9.27 -9.97
C LYS A 73 -8.44 8.97 -11.46
N ARG A 74 -7.26 8.55 -11.88
CA ARG A 74 -6.94 8.32 -13.30
C ARG A 74 -5.82 7.28 -13.41
N PRO A 75 -6.09 6.01 -13.06
CA PRO A 75 -5.10 4.95 -13.12
C PRO A 75 -4.76 4.55 -14.56
N ASP A 76 -3.53 4.13 -14.77
CA ASP A 76 -3.01 3.63 -16.04
C ASP A 76 -2.64 2.13 -15.96
N GLU A 77 -2.16 1.56 -17.09
CA GLU A 77 -1.78 0.15 -17.15
C GLU A 77 -0.59 -0.17 -16.22
N ASP A 78 0.29 0.79 -15.99
CA ASP A 78 1.43 0.65 -15.09
C ASP A 78 0.98 0.55 -13.63
N ASP A 79 0.02 1.42 -13.24
CA ASP A 79 -0.62 1.37 -11.94
C ASP A 79 -1.35 0.04 -11.72
N TRP A 80 -1.98 -0.49 -12.77
CA TRP A 80 -2.60 -1.82 -12.74
C TRP A 80 -1.59 -2.93 -12.51
N GLY A 81 -0.45 -2.88 -13.18
CA GLY A 81 0.65 -3.83 -12.99
C GLY A 81 1.20 -3.80 -11.56
N LYS A 82 1.35 -2.60 -10.98
CA LYS A 82 1.76 -2.41 -9.58
C LYS A 82 0.73 -2.98 -8.60
N LEU A 83 -0.57 -2.77 -8.87
CA LEU A 83 -1.65 -3.36 -8.06
C LEU A 83 -1.66 -4.89 -8.17
N THR A 84 -1.53 -5.43 -9.38
CA THR A 84 -1.45 -6.88 -9.61
C THR A 84 -0.30 -7.50 -8.82
N ARG A 85 0.89 -6.90 -8.87
CA ARG A 85 2.04 -7.34 -8.07
C ARG A 85 1.72 -7.37 -6.57
N LEU A 86 1.07 -6.34 -6.07
CA LEU A 86 0.66 -6.25 -4.67
C LEU A 86 -0.31 -7.38 -4.29
N VAL A 87 -1.30 -7.66 -5.14
CA VAL A 87 -2.27 -8.76 -4.91
C VAL A 87 -1.58 -10.12 -4.96
N VAL A 88 -0.62 -10.34 -5.87
CA VAL A 88 0.22 -11.54 -5.91
C VAL A 88 1.01 -11.72 -4.61
N TYR A 89 1.62 -10.65 -4.11
CA TYR A 89 2.32 -10.68 -2.81
C TYR A 89 1.38 -11.04 -1.66
N ILE A 90 0.19 -10.47 -1.63
CA ILE A 90 -0.82 -10.77 -0.61
C ILE A 90 -1.24 -12.24 -0.67
N LYS A 91 -1.48 -12.79 -1.87
CA LYS A 91 -1.77 -14.20 -2.09
C LYS A 91 -0.68 -15.09 -1.50
N ALA A 92 0.58 -14.78 -1.80
CA ALA A 92 1.74 -15.54 -1.31
C ALA A 92 1.93 -15.43 0.22
N THR A 93 1.46 -14.34 0.82
CA THR A 93 1.61 -14.04 2.26
C THR A 93 0.28 -13.99 3.00
N ILE A 94 -0.72 -14.71 2.53
CA ILE A 94 -2.10 -14.65 3.06
C ILE A 94 -2.21 -14.97 4.56
N ASN A 95 -1.32 -15.82 5.05
CA ASN A 95 -1.25 -16.24 6.44
C ASN A 95 -0.34 -15.34 7.31
N LEU A 96 0.27 -14.29 6.73
CA LEU A 96 1.08 -13.36 7.50
C LEU A 96 0.18 -12.55 8.46
N ARG A 97 0.48 -12.62 9.75
CA ARG A 97 -0.31 -11.99 10.81
C ARG A 97 0.51 -10.90 11.50
N LEU A 98 -0.11 -9.76 11.74
CA LEU A 98 0.44 -8.77 12.66
C LEU A 98 0.36 -9.34 14.07
N ARG A 99 1.52 -9.46 14.75
CA ARG A 99 1.61 -9.86 16.14
C ARG A 99 1.82 -8.62 17.00
N LEU A 100 0.94 -8.44 17.97
CA LEU A 100 1.03 -7.35 18.94
C LEU A 100 1.33 -7.96 20.32
N SER A 101 2.28 -7.36 21.02
CA SER A 101 2.59 -7.73 22.41
C SER A 101 2.95 -6.50 23.21
N SER A 102 2.61 -6.49 24.49
CA SER A 102 3.08 -5.48 25.43
C SER A 102 4.44 -5.90 26.02
N ASP A 103 5.33 -4.92 26.25
CA ASP A 103 6.57 -5.13 26.98
C ASP A 103 6.43 -4.91 28.50
N GLY A 104 5.20 -4.62 28.96
CA GLY A 104 4.88 -4.42 30.37
C GLY A 104 5.32 -3.10 30.97
N MET A 105 6.03 -2.25 30.20
CA MET A 105 6.54 -0.96 30.70
C MET A 105 5.49 0.16 30.72
N GLY A 106 4.35 -0.03 30.07
CA GLY A 106 3.31 0.98 29.96
C GLY A 106 3.71 2.22 29.15
N VAL A 107 4.76 2.11 28.35
CA VAL A 107 5.33 3.22 27.55
C VAL A 107 4.94 3.05 26.09
N SER A 108 4.35 4.08 25.50
CA SER A 108 4.17 4.14 24.04
C SER A 108 5.44 4.70 23.38
N LYS A 109 5.95 3.94 22.42
CA LYS A 109 7.13 4.29 21.63
C LYS A 109 6.67 4.75 20.25
N TRP A 110 7.19 5.90 19.80
CA TRP A 110 6.85 6.49 18.52
C TRP A 110 8.10 6.56 17.63
N TRP A 111 7.94 6.16 16.39
CA TRP A 111 8.93 6.34 15.33
C TRP A 111 8.25 7.16 14.25
N ILE A 112 8.80 8.34 13.99
CA ILE A 112 8.28 9.30 13.01
C ILE A 112 9.42 9.66 12.08
N ASP A 113 9.14 9.62 10.78
CA ASP A 113 10.06 10.02 9.73
C ASP A 113 9.33 10.86 8.69
N ALA A 114 10.06 11.81 8.10
CA ALA A 114 9.52 12.72 7.09
C ALA A 114 10.53 12.93 5.98
N SER A 115 10.04 12.91 4.74
CA SER A 115 10.81 13.28 3.56
C SER A 115 10.25 14.53 2.92
N PHE A 116 11.14 15.46 2.55
CA PHE A 116 10.76 16.71 1.93
C PHE A 116 10.88 16.60 0.41
N ALA A 117 9.80 16.95 -0.30
CA ALA A 117 9.78 17.12 -1.76
C ALA A 117 10.32 15.92 -2.58
N THR A 118 10.13 14.70 -2.07
CA THR A 118 10.65 13.47 -2.70
C THR A 118 9.76 12.90 -3.79
N ARG A 119 8.57 13.45 -3.99
CA ARG A 119 7.60 13.02 -5.01
C ARG A 119 7.33 14.10 -6.04
N ASP A 120 6.71 13.71 -7.15
CA ASP A 120 6.24 14.63 -8.17
C ASP A 120 5.43 15.78 -7.58
N GLN A 121 5.57 16.97 -8.17
CA GLN A 121 4.99 18.23 -7.67
C GLN A 121 5.53 18.66 -6.30
N MET A 122 6.76 18.24 -5.93
CA MET A 122 7.43 18.62 -4.67
C MET A 122 6.61 18.23 -3.41
N LYS A 123 5.82 17.17 -3.48
CA LYS A 123 5.05 16.69 -2.34
C LYS A 123 5.96 16.06 -1.30
N SER A 124 5.72 16.42 -0.06
CA SER A 124 6.38 15.85 1.12
C SER A 124 5.59 14.65 1.64
N GLN A 125 6.26 13.78 2.35
CA GLN A 125 5.62 12.62 2.95
C GLN A 125 6.05 12.50 4.40
N THR A 126 5.10 12.24 5.27
CA THR A 126 5.34 11.92 6.68
C THR A 126 4.77 10.54 6.98
N GLY A 127 5.53 9.73 7.67
CA GLY A 127 5.10 8.43 8.13
C GLY A 127 5.45 8.22 9.59
N GLY A 128 4.69 7.39 10.26
CA GLY A 128 4.98 7.06 11.64
C GLY A 128 4.30 5.77 12.08
N ASN A 129 4.86 5.21 13.12
CA ASN A 129 4.25 4.11 13.82
C ASN A 129 4.36 4.27 15.35
N MET A 130 3.44 3.66 16.06
CA MET A 130 3.43 3.60 17.50
C MET A 130 3.39 2.15 17.96
N SER A 131 4.18 1.80 18.96
CA SER A 131 4.21 0.49 19.58
C SER A 131 4.19 0.61 21.10
N MET A 132 3.63 -0.39 21.77
CA MET A 132 3.68 -0.59 23.22
C MET A 132 4.47 -1.87 23.58
N GLY A 133 5.32 -2.33 22.66
CA GLY A 133 6.10 -3.56 22.77
C GLY A 133 6.42 -4.13 21.40
N GLY A 134 5.98 -5.35 21.12
CA GLY A 134 6.15 -5.97 19.80
C GLY A 134 5.01 -5.59 18.85
N GLY A 135 5.36 -5.17 17.64
CA GLY A 135 4.43 -4.77 16.58
C GLY A 135 3.87 -3.35 16.72
N ALA A 136 3.52 -2.75 15.58
CA ALA A 136 2.91 -1.43 15.54
C ALA A 136 1.39 -1.51 15.81
N VAL A 137 0.95 -0.77 16.83
CA VAL A 137 -0.46 -0.65 17.20
C VAL A 137 -1.17 0.39 16.35
N LEU A 138 -0.46 1.47 16.02
CA LEU A 138 -0.92 2.52 15.12
C LEU A 138 0.17 2.78 14.09
N GLN A 139 -0.27 3.04 12.86
CA GLN A 139 0.61 3.48 11.79
C GLN A 139 -0.14 4.42 10.86
N PHE A 140 0.59 5.35 10.29
CA PHE A 140 0.05 6.29 9.33
C PHE A 140 1.11 6.66 8.29
N GLN A 141 0.63 7.11 7.16
CA GLN A 141 1.41 7.72 6.10
C GLN A 141 0.58 8.83 5.49
N GLU A 142 1.11 10.03 5.48
CA GLU A 142 0.43 11.23 5.02
C GLU A 142 1.26 11.92 3.94
N LEU A 143 0.58 12.37 2.89
CA LEU A 143 1.14 13.22 1.85
C LEU A 143 0.77 14.66 2.20
N ALA A 144 1.76 15.52 2.36
CA ALA A 144 1.56 16.95 2.57
C ALA A 144 1.74 17.71 1.26
N ASP A 145 0.71 18.46 0.86
CA ASP A 145 0.83 19.45 -0.20
C ASP A 145 1.50 20.71 0.35
N ARG A 146 2.35 21.36 -0.44
CA ARG A 146 2.77 22.74 -0.14
C ARG A 146 1.53 23.64 -0.13
N ARG A 147 1.27 24.23 0.99
CA ARG A 147 0.48 25.47 1.04
C ARG A 147 1.41 26.67 0.84
#